data_9f0a9d64d219388ff82f97e8dade81f1
#
_entry.id   9f0a9d64d219388ff82f97e8dade81f1
#
_cell.length_a   1.000
_cell.length_b   1.000
_cell.length_c   1.000
_cell.angle_alpha   90.00
_cell.angle_beta   90.00
_cell.angle_gamma   90.00
#
_symmetry.space_group_name_H-M   'P 1'
#
loop_
_entity.id
_entity.type
_entity.pdbx_description
1 polymer ?
#
loop_
_entity_poly.entity_id
_entity_poly.type
_entity_poly.pdbx_seq_one_letter_code
_entity_poly.pdbx_strand_id
1 'polypeptide(L)'
;MILTPLVAIYWLWAVWAITWTLAGAWAARPAKRMPRREERPHLIVTFTGIALLFFFRGGPVLWTPSAGAGWALAGLATLSFAFCWWARLTMGRLWAPLVSRTAEHRLVATGPFAVVRHPIYAGLCGAVIAVALAQGLATSLVGAALAIVGFTMKGALEERFLRQELGAEAYDAYARRTPMLIPFWPR
;
A
#
# COMPACT_ATOMS: atom_id res chain seq x y z
N MET A 1 -22.33 22.30 0.93
CA MET A 1 -21.51 21.56 -0.08
C MET A 1 -21.98 20.11 -0.05
N ILE A 2 -22.50 19.59 -1.15
CA ILE A 2 -22.98 18.20 -1.21
C ILE A 2 -21.75 17.30 -1.26
N LEU A 3 -21.66 16.35 -0.33
CA LEU A 3 -20.56 15.37 -0.29
C LEU A 3 -20.78 14.35 -1.44
N THR A 4 -19.95 14.42 -2.48
CA THR A 4 -19.96 13.40 -3.55
C THR A 4 -19.05 12.23 -3.17
N PRO A 5 -19.27 11.01 -3.73
CA PRO A 5 -18.44 9.84 -3.45
C PRO A 5 -16.95 10.09 -3.71
N LEU A 6 -16.60 10.76 -4.81
CA LEU A 6 -15.22 11.07 -5.15
C LEU A 6 -14.56 12.03 -4.14
N VAL A 7 -15.32 13.04 -3.68
CA VAL A 7 -14.85 13.96 -2.62
C VAL A 7 -14.63 13.19 -1.32
N ALA A 8 -15.54 12.26 -0.97
CA ALA A 8 -15.37 11.40 0.20
C ALA A 8 -14.09 10.56 0.12
N ILE A 9 -13.80 9.96 -1.05
CA ILE A 9 -12.55 9.20 -1.27
C ILE A 9 -11.31 10.09 -1.08
N TYR A 10 -11.32 11.33 -1.59
CA TYR A 10 -10.19 12.24 -1.37
C TYR A 10 -9.99 12.62 0.10
N TRP A 11 -11.09 12.83 0.84
CA TRP A 11 -10.99 13.05 2.29
C TRP A 11 -10.46 11.82 3.03
N LEU A 12 -10.85 10.61 2.64
CA LEU A 12 -10.29 9.38 3.20
C LEU A 12 -8.77 9.30 2.97
N TRP A 13 -8.30 9.64 1.77
CA TRP A 13 -6.87 9.71 1.47
C TRP A 13 -6.14 10.77 2.29
N ALA A 14 -6.71 11.97 2.42
CA ALA A 14 -6.12 13.05 3.22
C ALA A 14 -6.02 12.66 4.71
N VAL A 15 -7.11 12.14 5.28
CA VAL A 15 -7.14 11.69 6.67
C VAL A 15 -6.15 10.55 6.88
N TRP A 16 -6.12 9.57 5.97
CA TRP A 16 -5.16 8.47 6.06
C TRP A 16 -3.72 8.98 5.99
N ALA A 17 -3.39 9.85 5.04
CA ALA A 17 -2.03 10.38 4.89
C ALA A 17 -1.56 11.17 6.11
N ILE A 18 -2.43 12.02 6.67
CA ILE A 18 -2.15 12.79 7.89
C ILE A 18 -1.91 11.84 9.07
N THR A 19 -2.86 10.95 9.34
CA THR A 19 -2.79 10.04 10.49
C THR A 19 -1.63 9.06 10.34
N TRP A 20 -1.33 8.59 9.13
CA TRP A 20 -0.19 7.71 8.83
C TRP A 20 1.15 8.40 9.07
N THR A 21 1.26 9.67 8.66
CA THR A 21 2.47 10.49 8.89
C THR A 21 2.69 10.73 10.37
N LEU A 22 1.65 11.10 11.11
CA LEU A 22 1.71 11.27 12.56
C LEU A 22 2.10 9.98 13.27
N ALA A 23 1.53 8.84 12.85
CA ALA A 23 1.89 7.53 13.39
C ALA A 23 3.34 7.12 13.05
N GLY A 24 3.99 7.77 12.09
CA GLY A 24 5.41 7.58 11.79
C GLY A 24 6.31 7.92 12.99
N ALA A 25 5.90 8.87 13.85
CA ALA A 25 6.62 9.21 15.08
C ALA A 25 6.68 8.04 16.09
N TRP A 26 5.76 7.07 15.98
CA TRP A 26 5.71 5.88 16.83
C TRP A 26 6.66 4.76 16.37
N ALA A 27 7.26 4.86 15.19
CA ALA A 27 8.18 3.87 14.65
C ALA A 27 9.47 3.78 15.48
N ALA A 28 9.98 2.56 15.69
CA ALA A 28 11.29 2.38 16.30
C ALA A 28 12.40 2.87 15.38
N ARG A 29 13.52 3.31 15.97
CA ARG A 29 14.70 3.70 15.19
C ARG A 29 15.26 2.49 14.44
N PRO A 30 15.55 2.62 13.14
CA PRO A 30 16.12 1.53 12.37
C PRO A 30 17.57 1.26 12.79
N ALA A 31 17.90 0.00 13.05
CA ALA A 31 19.25 -0.45 13.29
C ALA A 31 20.03 -0.64 11.99
N LYS A 32 19.36 -1.06 10.91
CA LYS A 32 19.93 -1.24 9.57
C LYS A 32 18.94 -0.77 8.51
N ARG A 33 19.43 -0.15 7.46
CA ARG A 33 18.63 0.33 6.32
C ARG A 33 19.21 -0.18 5.02
N MET A 34 18.33 -0.39 4.04
CA MET A 34 18.76 -0.65 2.68
C MET A 34 19.39 0.60 2.04
N PRO A 35 20.38 0.45 1.16
CA PRO A 35 20.95 1.58 0.43
C PRO A 35 19.89 2.31 -0.39
N ARG A 36 19.84 3.63 -0.33
CA ARG A 36 18.86 4.45 -1.04
C ARG A 36 18.82 4.22 -2.55
N ARG A 37 19.95 3.84 -3.15
CA ARG A 37 20.00 3.54 -4.59
C ARG A 37 19.10 2.37 -4.98
N GLU A 38 18.90 1.41 -4.10
CA GLU A 38 18.05 0.24 -4.32
C GLU A 38 16.55 0.58 -4.14
N GLU A 39 16.24 1.58 -3.31
CA GLU A 39 14.89 2.06 -3.10
C GLU A 39 14.40 3.03 -4.19
N ARG A 40 15.31 3.74 -4.89
CA ARG A 40 14.94 4.76 -5.88
C ARG A 40 13.99 4.27 -6.98
N PRO A 41 14.18 3.10 -7.62
CA PRO A 41 13.32 2.68 -8.72
C PRO A 41 11.85 2.58 -8.31
N HIS A 42 11.56 1.88 -7.19
CA HIS A 42 10.18 1.74 -6.74
C HIS A 42 9.58 3.08 -6.30
N LEU A 43 10.38 3.97 -5.67
CA LEU A 43 9.91 5.29 -5.27
C LEU A 43 9.52 6.13 -6.50
N ILE A 44 10.37 6.17 -7.54
CA ILE A 44 10.06 6.89 -8.79
C ILE A 44 8.76 6.37 -9.39
N VAL A 45 8.62 5.05 -9.56
CA VAL A 45 7.44 4.44 -10.16
C VAL A 45 6.18 4.72 -9.31
N THR A 46 6.27 4.55 -8.00
CA THR A 46 5.15 4.81 -7.08
C THR A 46 4.72 6.27 -7.12
N PHE A 47 5.67 7.21 -6.97
CA PHE A 47 5.34 8.63 -6.92
C PHE A 47 4.86 9.17 -8.27
N THR A 48 5.37 8.66 -9.40
CA THR A 48 4.83 8.97 -10.72
C THR A 48 3.38 8.48 -10.82
N GLY A 49 3.09 7.25 -10.38
CA GLY A 49 1.73 6.71 -10.36
C GLY A 49 0.79 7.56 -9.50
N ILE A 50 1.19 7.91 -8.30
CA ILE A 50 0.42 8.78 -7.38
C ILE A 50 0.23 10.18 -7.98
N ALA A 51 1.25 10.75 -8.60
CA ALA A 51 1.14 12.06 -9.24
C ALA A 51 0.12 12.05 -10.39
N LEU A 52 0.16 11.04 -11.27
CA LEU A 52 -0.83 10.87 -12.32
C LEU A 52 -2.25 10.68 -11.76
N LEU A 53 -2.40 9.91 -10.68
CA LEU A 53 -3.69 9.61 -10.08
C LEU A 53 -4.35 10.84 -9.45
N PHE A 54 -3.60 11.72 -8.79
CA PHE A 54 -4.16 12.80 -7.98
C PHE A 54 -4.01 14.21 -8.59
N PHE A 55 -2.97 14.44 -9.36
CA PHE A 55 -2.63 15.80 -9.84
C PHE A 55 -2.81 15.97 -11.35
N PHE A 56 -2.82 14.88 -12.13
CA PHE A 56 -2.97 14.97 -13.58
C PHE A 56 -4.35 14.48 -14.01
N ARG A 57 -5.23 15.42 -14.34
CA ARG A 57 -6.61 15.15 -14.76
C ARG A 57 -6.82 15.24 -16.28
N GLY A 58 -5.78 15.05 -17.05
CA GLY A 58 -5.84 14.99 -18.51
C GLY A 58 -6.18 13.60 -19.02
N GLY A 59 -6.58 13.53 -20.30
CA GLY A 59 -6.91 12.30 -20.99
C GLY A 59 -8.40 12.00 -21.07
N PRO A 60 -8.78 10.96 -21.83
CA PRO A 60 -10.18 10.63 -22.08
C PRO A 60 -10.88 10.14 -20.81
N VAL A 61 -12.13 10.57 -20.64
CA VAL A 61 -13.08 9.97 -19.70
C VAL A 61 -13.58 8.67 -20.31
N LEU A 62 -13.34 7.56 -19.65
CA LEU A 62 -13.74 6.22 -20.11
C LEU A 62 -15.13 5.84 -19.63
N TRP A 63 -15.49 6.28 -18.40
CA TRP A 63 -16.82 6.13 -17.82
C TRP A 63 -17.07 7.14 -16.71
N THR A 64 -18.32 7.30 -16.35
CA THR A 64 -18.75 8.06 -15.16
C THR A 64 -19.50 7.09 -14.24
N PRO A 65 -19.01 6.83 -13.02
CA PRO A 65 -19.69 5.93 -12.11
C PRO A 65 -21.07 6.46 -11.71
N SER A 66 -22.05 5.57 -11.59
CA SER A 66 -23.31 5.92 -10.93
C SER A 66 -23.08 6.29 -9.45
N ALA A 67 -24.01 7.01 -8.84
CA ALA A 67 -23.90 7.37 -7.42
C ALA A 67 -23.70 6.14 -6.52
N GLY A 68 -24.44 5.06 -6.76
CA GLY A 68 -24.30 3.81 -6.01
C GLY A 68 -22.93 3.17 -6.17
N ALA A 69 -22.42 3.09 -7.42
CA ALA A 69 -21.06 2.60 -7.69
C ALA A 69 -20.00 3.49 -7.03
N GLY A 70 -20.16 4.80 -7.08
CA GLY A 70 -19.26 5.74 -6.41
C GLY A 70 -19.18 5.51 -4.89
N TRP A 71 -20.33 5.32 -4.22
CA TRP A 71 -20.34 5.02 -2.78
C TRP A 71 -19.79 3.63 -2.45
N ALA A 72 -19.99 2.62 -3.31
CA ALA A 72 -19.33 1.32 -3.15
C ALA A 72 -17.78 1.45 -3.24
N LEU A 73 -17.27 2.29 -4.15
CA LEU A 73 -15.83 2.59 -4.24
C LEU A 73 -15.31 3.35 -3.01
N ALA A 74 -16.12 4.26 -2.44
CA ALA A 74 -15.77 4.91 -1.17
C ALA A 74 -15.70 3.88 -0.02
N GLY A 75 -16.63 2.91 0.01
CA GLY A 75 -16.58 1.77 0.92
C GLY A 75 -15.32 0.92 0.74
N LEU A 76 -14.94 0.62 -0.51
CA LEU A 76 -13.69 -0.10 -0.81
C LEU A 76 -12.48 0.66 -0.29
N ALA A 77 -12.39 1.98 -0.51
CA ALA A 77 -11.29 2.80 0.01
C ALA A 77 -11.23 2.77 1.55
N THR A 78 -12.39 2.85 2.21
CA THR A 78 -12.48 2.77 3.67
C THR A 78 -11.95 1.44 4.19
N LEU A 79 -12.40 0.32 3.64
CA LEU A 79 -11.94 -1.02 4.01
C LEU A 79 -10.44 -1.21 3.74
N SER A 80 -9.96 -0.67 2.62
CA SER A 80 -8.54 -0.68 2.26
C SER A 80 -7.68 0.04 3.29
N PHE A 81 -8.08 1.22 3.75
CA PHE A 81 -7.36 1.94 4.79
C PHE A 81 -7.51 1.31 6.17
N ALA A 82 -8.66 0.73 6.50
CA ALA A 82 -8.83 -0.06 7.71
C ALA A 82 -7.86 -1.26 7.73
N PHE A 83 -7.68 -1.93 6.59
CA PHE A 83 -6.71 -3.03 6.45
C PHE A 83 -5.26 -2.55 6.62
N CYS A 84 -4.90 -1.38 6.05
CA CYS A 84 -3.59 -0.76 6.28
C CYS A 84 -3.36 -0.48 7.78
N TRP A 85 -4.36 0.08 8.46
CA TRP A 85 -4.27 0.39 9.89
C TRP A 85 -4.20 -0.87 10.75
N TRP A 86 -4.98 -1.91 10.42
CA TRP A 86 -4.86 -3.19 11.11
C TRP A 86 -3.44 -3.75 11.00
N ALA A 87 -2.84 -3.72 9.80
CA ALA A 87 -1.46 -4.12 9.60
C ALA A 87 -0.46 -3.27 10.40
N ARG A 88 -0.66 -1.94 10.37
CA ARG A 88 0.18 -0.98 11.09
C ARG A 88 0.16 -1.22 12.60
N LEU A 89 -1.02 -1.46 13.17
CA LEU A 89 -1.19 -1.75 14.59
C LEU A 89 -0.59 -3.10 14.96
N THR A 90 -0.74 -4.13 14.11
CA THR A 90 -0.14 -5.44 14.31
C THR A 90 1.39 -5.39 14.33
N MET A 91 2.00 -4.60 13.44
CA MET A 91 3.46 -4.37 13.45
C MET A 91 3.92 -3.52 14.65
N GLY A 92 3.08 -2.61 15.11
CA GLY A 92 3.44 -1.68 16.17
C GLY A 92 4.69 -0.88 15.84
N ARG A 93 5.68 -0.91 16.75
CA ARG A 93 6.96 -0.19 16.61
C ARG A 93 7.90 -0.78 15.56
N LEU A 94 7.66 -2.02 15.11
CA LEU A 94 8.49 -2.67 14.08
C LEU A 94 8.29 -2.06 12.68
N TRP A 95 7.19 -1.33 12.46
CA TRP A 95 6.95 -0.66 11.20
C TRP A 95 7.98 0.45 10.92
N ALA A 96 8.43 0.54 9.67
CA ALA A 96 9.30 1.60 9.20
C ALA A 96 8.88 2.07 7.79
N PRO A 97 9.07 3.38 7.46
CA PRO A 97 8.67 3.91 6.15
C PRO A 97 9.57 3.45 5.00
N LEU A 98 10.83 3.16 5.31
CA LEU A 98 11.86 2.68 4.38
C LEU A 98 12.21 1.23 4.70
N VAL A 99 12.78 0.51 3.72
CA VAL A 99 13.23 -0.87 3.91
C VAL A 99 14.35 -0.91 4.95
N SER A 100 14.02 -1.39 6.13
CA SER A 100 14.92 -1.36 7.27
C SER A 100 14.55 -2.42 8.31
N ARG A 101 15.50 -2.69 9.22
CA ARG A 101 15.33 -3.58 10.37
C ARG A 101 15.60 -2.83 11.67
N THR A 102 14.78 -3.06 12.66
CA THR A 102 15.04 -2.67 14.06
C THR A 102 15.89 -3.71 14.76
N ALA A 103 16.49 -3.37 15.91
CA ALA A 103 17.28 -4.33 16.69
C ALA A 103 16.45 -5.55 17.16
N GLU A 104 15.17 -5.33 17.45
CA GLU A 104 14.21 -6.36 17.91
C GLU A 104 13.38 -6.95 16.76
N HIS A 105 13.84 -6.79 15.52
CA HIS A 105 13.04 -7.19 14.35
C HIS A 105 12.84 -8.70 14.33
N ARG A 106 11.55 -9.09 14.27
CA ARG A 106 11.09 -10.48 14.14
C ARG A 106 10.08 -10.58 13.00
N LEU A 107 9.96 -11.77 12.46
CA LEU A 107 8.94 -12.05 11.44
C LEU A 107 7.54 -11.96 12.07
N VAL A 108 6.72 -11.03 11.56
CA VAL A 108 5.31 -10.90 11.93
C VAL A 108 4.50 -11.70 10.92
N ALA A 109 3.87 -12.79 11.37
CA ALA A 109 3.09 -13.71 10.53
C ALA A 109 1.65 -13.90 11.04
N THR A 110 1.17 -12.97 11.89
CA THR A 110 -0.16 -13.03 12.52
C THR A 110 -1.07 -11.90 12.04
N GLY A 111 -2.37 -12.00 12.34
CA GLY A 111 -3.35 -11.00 11.92
C GLY A 111 -3.39 -10.85 10.39
N PRO A 112 -3.32 -9.61 9.85
CA PRO A 112 -3.36 -9.38 8.41
C PRO A 112 -2.16 -9.98 7.67
N PHE A 113 -1.03 -10.22 8.36
CA PHE A 113 0.16 -10.87 7.81
C PHE A 113 -0.01 -12.40 7.64
N ALA A 114 -1.02 -13.00 8.24
CA ALA A 114 -1.43 -14.37 7.94
C ALA A 114 -2.25 -14.46 6.64
N VAL A 115 -2.85 -13.35 6.20
CA VAL A 115 -3.67 -13.28 4.98
C VAL A 115 -2.82 -12.99 3.75
N VAL A 116 -1.94 -11.97 3.85
CA VAL A 116 -0.96 -11.61 2.81
C VAL A 116 0.32 -11.13 3.48
N ARG A 117 1.47 -11.30 2.80
CA ARG A 117 2.77 -10.89 3.35
C ARG A 117 2.94 -9.38 3.45
N HIS A 118 2.28 -8.62 2.55
CA HIS A 118 2.34 -7.16 2.52
C HIS A 118 0.95 -6.52 2.61
N PRO A 119 0.28 -6.63 3.78
CA PRO A 119 -1.11 -6.17 3.94
C PRO A 119 -1.26 -4.66 3.78
N ILE A 120 -0.24 -3.86 4.12
CA ILE A 120 -0.25 -2.41 3.88
C ILE A 120 -0.29 -2.11 2.37
N TYR A 121 0.55 -2.80 1.58
CA TYR A 121 0.56 -2.59 0.12
C TYR A 121 -0.70 -3.15 -0.54
N ALA A 122 -1.23 -4.26 -0.06
CA ALA A 122 -2.51 -4.79 -0.52
C ALA A 122 -3.67 -3.80 -0.29
N GLY A 123 -3.73 -3.18 0.89
CA GLY A 123 -4.69 -2.12 1.18
C GLY A 123 -4.47 -0.89 0.30
N LEU A 124 -3.23 -0.43 0.12
CA LEU A 124 -2.94 0.69 -0.77
C LEU A 124 -3.31 0.40 -2.23
N CYS A 125 -3.11 -0.83 -2.71
CA CYS A 125 -3.59 -1.26 -4.03
C CYS A 125 -5.12 -1.12 -4.15
N GLY A 126 -5.88 -1.57 -3.16
CA GLY A 126 -7.33 -1.39 -3.13
C GLY A 126 -7.74 0.08 -3.14
N ALA A 127 -7.05 0.91 -2.37
CA ALA A 127 -7.35 2.34 -2.28
C ALA A 127 -7.04 3.10 -3.59
N VAL A 128 -5.92 2.82 -4.29
CA VAL A 128 -5.62 3.46 -5.59
C VAL A 128 -6.57 2.96 -6.69
N ILE A 129 -6.99 1.69 -6.66
CA ILE A 129 -8.01 1.15 -7.56
C ILE A 129 -9.34 1.89 -7.34
N ALA A 130 -9.76 2.07 -6.09
CA ALA A 130 -10.99 2.79 -5.77
C ALA A 130 -11.01 4.21 -6.33
N VAL A 131 -9.91 4.97 -6.17
CA VAL A 131 -9.78 6.32 -6.75
C VAL A 131 -9.85 6.28 -8.28
N ALA A 132 -9.06 5.40 -8.92
CA ALA A 132 -8.98 5.34 -10.38
C ALA A 132 -10.34 5.01 -11.00
N LEU A 133 -11.06 4.03 -10.44
CA LEU A 133 -12.40 3.66 -10.88
C LEU A 133 -13.43 4.76 -10.61
N ALA A 134 -13.32 5.49 -9.49
CA ALA A 134 -14.19 6.60 -9.17
C ALA A 134 -13.97 7.82 -10.07
N GLN A 135 -12.77 8.03 -10.55
CA GLN A 135 -12.46 9.09 -11.53
C GLN A 135 -12.89 8.73 -12.96
N GLY A 136 -12.78 7.45 -13.34
CA GLY A 136 -13.12 6.98 -14.68
C GLY A 136 -12.22 7.52 -15.79
N LEU A 137 -11.00 7.99 -15.48
CA LEU A 137 -10.05 8.59 -16.43
C LEU A 137 -8.98 7.56 -16.84
N ALA A 138 -8.59 7.58 -18.12
CA ALA A 138 -7.49 6.73 -18.61
C ALA A 138 -6.18 7.01 -17.85
N THR A 139 -5.87 8.28 -17.59
CA THR A 139 -4.67 8.67 -16.82
C THR A 139 -4.68 8.16 -15.40
N SER A 140 -5.85 8.09 -14.77
CA SER A 140 -6.00 7.56 -13.42
C SER A 140 -5.77 6.04 -13.36
N LEU A 141 -6.19 5.31 -14.40
CA LEU A 141 -5.88 3.88 -14.52
C LEU A 141 -4.39 3.63 -14.67
N VAL A 142 -3.72 4.41 -15.53
CA VAL A 142 -2.26 4.34 -15.68
C VAL A 142 -1.56 4.69 -14.36
N GLY A 143 -2.03 5.74 -13.68
CA GLY A 143 -1.52 6.14 -12.36
C GLY A 143 -1.65 5.03 -11.32
N ALA A 144 -2.83 4.41 -11.23
CA ALA A 144 -3.06 3.29 -10.32
C ALA A 144 -2.19 2.07 -10.67
N ALA A 145 -2.07 1.72 -11.96
CA ALA A 145 -1.22 0.62 -12.41
C ALA A 145 0.25 0.83 -12.03
N LEU A 146 0.80 2.03 -12.26
CA LEU A 146 2.16 2.38 -11.86
C LEU A 146 2.33 2.32 -10.34
N ALA A 147 1.38 2.84 -9.55
CA ALA A 147 1.43 2.77 -8.10
C ALA A 147 1.45 1.31 -7.61
N ILE A 148 0.62 0.43 -8.18
CA ILE A 148 0.58 -1.01 -7.87
C ILE A 148 1.91 -1.67 -8.21
N VAL A 149 2.48 -1.39 -9.40
CA VAL A 149 3.81 -1.88 -9.77
C VAL A 149 4.86 -1.41 -8.75
N GLY A 150 4.85 -0.14 -8.36
CA GLY A 150 5.78 0.40 -7.36
C GLY A 150 5.63 -0.27 -5.99
N PHE A 151 4.41 -0.54 -5.52
CA PHE A 151 4.17 -1.29 -4.28
C PHE A 151 4.65 -2.74 -4.37
N THR A 152 4.46 -3.40 -5.51
CA THR A 152 4.96 -4.76 -5.76
C THR A 152 6.48 -4.80 -5.76
N MET A 153 7.13 -3.83 -6.42
CA MET A 153 8.60 -3.69 -6.42
C MET A 153 9.12 -3.49 -5.00
N LYS A 154 8.45 -2.64 -4.20
CA LYS A 154 8.83 -2.40 -2.81
C LYS A 154 8.70 -3.66 -1.98
N GLY A 155 7.57 -4.39 -2.10
CA GLY A 155 7.38 -5.65 -1.40
C GLY A 155 8.46 -6.68 -1.75
N ALA A 156 8.79 -6.84 -3.02
CA ALA A 156 9.87 -7.74 -3.45
C ALA A 156 11.25 -7.33 -2.89
N LEU A 157 11.49 -6.02 -2.79
CA LEU A 157 12.71 -5.49 -2.20
C LEU A 157 12.78 -5.78 -0.69
N GLU A 158 11.68 -5.60 0.03
CA GLU A 158 11.57 -5.95 1.46
C GLU A 158 11.76 -7.44 1.70
N GLU A 159 11.15 -8.31 0.88
CA GLU A 159 11.32 -9.76 0.99
C GLU A 159 12.79 -10.17 0.83
N ARG A 160 13.48 -9.61 -0.17
CA ARG A 160 14.90 -9.87 -0.36
C ARG A 160 15.73 -9.44 0.85
N PHE A 161 15.45 -8.27 1.40
CA PHE A 161 16.13 -7.74 2.57
C PHE A 161 15.84 -8.58 3.82
N LEU A 162 14.58 -8.94 4.07
CA LEU A 162 14.19 -9.74 5.23
C LEU A 162 14.76 -11.17 5.17
N ARG A 163 14.82 -11.78 4.00
CA ARG A 163 15.48 -13.09 3.82
C ARG A 163 16.95 -13.06 4.22
N GLN A 164 17.66 -11.97 3.90
CA GLN A 164 19.07 -11.80 4.26
C GLN A 164 19.26 -11.55 5.77
N GLU A 165 18.32 -10.82 6.39
CA GLU A 165 18.48 -10.37 7.78
C GLU A 165 17.88 -11.33 8.82
N LEU A 166 16.84 -12.09 8.47
CA LEU A 166 16.13 -12.98 9.40
C LEU A 166 16.41 -14.48 9.13
N GLY A 167 17.14 -14.78 8.05
CA GLY A 167 17.38 -16.14 7.58
C GLY A 167 16.38 -16.58 6.51
N ALA A 168 16.95 -17.09 5.41
CA ALA A 168 16.15 -17.47 4.22
C ALA A 168 15.16 -18.59 4.53
N GLU A 169 15.53 -19.58 5.34
CA GLU A 169 14.68 -20.73 5.64
C GLU A 169 13.37 -20.34 6.34
N ALA A 170 13.47 -19.53 7.39
CA ALA A 170 12.30 -19.06 8.15
C ALA A 170 11.38 -18.19 7.28
N TYR A 171 11.96 -17.28 6.49
CA TYR A 171 11.20 -16.42 5.60
C TYR A 171 10.51 -17.22 4.48
N ASP A 172 11.21 -18.16 3.87
CA ASP A 172 10.68 -18.99 2.79
C ASP A 172 9.57 -19.94 3.27
N ALA A 173 9.68 -20.47 4.50
CA ALA A 173 8.60 -21.23 5.11
C ALA A 173 7.32 -20.39 5.28
N TYR A 174 7.43 -19.13 5.64
CA TYR A 174 6.31 -18.19 5.69
C TYR A 174 5.78 -17.87 4.30
N ALA A 175 6.65 -17.55 3.34
CA ALA A 175 6.28 -17.18 1.98
C ALA A 175 5.55 -18.33 1.23
N ARG A 176 5.89 -19.59 1.52
CA ARG A 176 5.17 -20.74 0.99
C ARG A 176 3.71 -20.87 1.44
N ARG A 177 3.35 -20.27 2.58
CA ARG A 177 2.00 -20.38 3.16
C ARG A 177 1.14 -19.15 2.88
N THR A 178 1.77 -18.00 2.67
CA THR A 178 1.09 -16.70 2.62
C THR A 178 1.39 -16.02 1.29
N PRO A 179 0.38 -15.64 0.48
CA PRO A 179 0.58 -14.92 -0.77
C PRO A 179 1.12 -13.51 -0.54
N MET A 180 1.72 -12.90 -1.57
CA MET A 180 2.37 -11.59 -1.44
C MET A 180 1.36 -10.45 -1.18
N LEU A 181 0.41 -10.23 -2.08
CA LEU A 181 -0.50 -9.07 -2.07
C LEU A 181 -1.97 -9.46 -2.19
N ILE A 182 -2.30 -10.50 -2.96
CA ILE A 182 -3.67 -10.89 -3.25
C ILE A 182 -4.03 -12.09 -2.38
N PRO A 183 -5.04 -11.95 -1.47
CA PRO A 183 -5.49 -13.07 -0.64
C PRO A 183 -5.87 -14.27 -1.51
N PHE A 184 -5.52 -15.46 -1.05
CA PHE A 184 -5.86 -16.74 -1.70
C PHE A 184 -5.27 -16.93 -3.11
N TRP A 185 -4.42 -16.03 -3.60
CA TRP A 185 -3.75 -16.20 -4.90
C TRP A 185 -2.78 -17.40 -4.85
N PRO A 186 -2.66 -18.18 -5.94
CA PRO A 186 -1.67 -19.26 -6.03
C PRO A 186 -0.26 -18.73 -5.74
N ARG A 187 0.51 -19.57 -5.05
CA ARG A 187 1.85 -19.23 -4.50
C ARG A 187 2.92 -19.61 -5.47
#